data_31e64576ce9ec22d4f5fea94d83632d8
#
_entry.id   31e64576ce9ec22d4f5fea94d83632d8
#
_cell.length_a   1.000
_cell.length_b   1.000
_cell.length_c   1.000
_cell.angle_alpha   90.00
_cell.angle_beta   90.00
_cell.angle_gamma   90.00
#
_symmetry.space_group_name_H-M   'P 1'
#
loop_
_entity.id
_entity.type
_entity.pdbx_description
1 polymer ?
#
loop_
_entity_poly.entity_id
_entity_poly.type
_entity_poly.pdbx_seq_one_letter_code
_entity_poly.pdbx_strand_id
1 'polypeptide(L)'
;LARLLVYLLDEYIPIIEGSDLNDDPLHPISRFGYDRIAELGDKTPIAWLHRDERYTEKLATPDVSIADLIGDVDPIKAAALKLPYSDERVIHFGLIPRSHRGIFVINELPDLQARIQVALFNILQEGDIQIRGFKLRLPLQIQFVFTANPEDYTNRGSIVTPLKDRIDSQIIT
;
A
#
# COMPACT_ATOMS: atom_id res chain seq x y z
N LEU A 1 17.30 0.50 -11.52
CA LEU A 1 16.44 1.31 -12.39
C LEU A 1 15.23 1.87 -11.62
N ALA A 2 14.46 1.02 -10.91
CA ALA A 2 13.24 1.42 -10.21
C ALA A 2 13.43 2.62 -9.24
N ARG A 3 14.56 2.67 -8.52
CA ARG A 3 14.86 3.79 -7.59
C ARG A 3 14.95 5.14 -8.26
N LEU A 4 15.25 5.19 -9.56
CA LEU A 4 15.32 6.46 -10.29
C LEU A 4 13.93 7.05 -10.56
N LEU A 5 12.88 6.25 -10.47
CA LEU A 5 11.51 6.73 -10.64
C LEU A 5 11.09 7.76 -9.60
N VAL A 6 11.75 7.78 -8.44
CA VAL A 6 11.49 8.78 -7.40
C VAL A 6 11.71 10.22 -7.89
N TYR A 7 12.62 10.41 -8.85
CA TYR A 7 12.89 11.72 -9.42
C TYR A 7 11.79 12.25 -10.34
N LEU A 8 10.83 11.41 -10.71
CA LEU A 8 9.63 11.81 -11.43
C LEU A 8 8.53 12.36 -10.50
N LEU A 9 8.71 12.21 -9.19
CA LEU A 9 7.79 12.72 -8.19
C LEU A 9 8.16 14.17 -7.80
N ASP A 10 7.15 14.93 -7.38
CA ASP A 10 7.37 16.22 -6.74
C ASP A 10 8.28 16.07 -5.52
N GLU A 11 9.21 17.00 -5.34
CA GLU A 11 10.19 16.93 -4.26
C GLU A 11 9.53 16.86 -2.87
N TYR A 12 8.47 17.64 -2.66
CA TYR A 12 7.66 17.65 -1.45
C TYR A 12 6.17 17.62 -1.79
N ILE A 13 5.39 16.91 -0.99
CA ILE A 13 3.93 16.99 -1.01
C ILE A 13 3.38 17.25 0.38
N PRO A 14 2.24 17.97 0.49
CA PRO A 14 1.57 18.14 1.77
C PRO A 14 0.82 16.86 2.16
N ILE A 15 0.90 16.51 3.42
CA ILE A 15 0.10 15.45 4.04
C ILE A 15 -0.51 15.96 5.34
N ILE A 16 -1.59 15.36 5.80
CA ILE A 16 -2.11 15.61 7.14
C ILE A 16 -1.10 15.04 8.14
N GLU A 17 -0.64 15.89 9.07
CA GLU A 17 0.33 15.48 10.08
C GLU A 17 -0.19 14.30 10.91
N GLY A 18 0.64 13.24 11.04
CA GLY A 18 0.30 12.01 11.76
C GLY A 18 -0.48 10.99 10.95
N SER A 19 -0.79 11.26 9.66
CA SER A 19 -1.47 10.30 8.79
C SER A 19 -0.56 9.13 8.42
N ASP A 20 -1.00 7.90 8.70
CA ASP A 20 -0.31 6.68 8.28
C ASP A 20 -0.40 6.43 6.78
N LEU A 21 -1.42 6.96 6.11
CA LEU A 21 -1.69 6.78 4.70
C LEU A 21 -1.34 8.00 3.85
N ASN A 22 -0.48 8.88 4.35
CA ASN A 22 -0.07 10.10 3.63
C ASN A 22 -1.27 10.89 3.08
N ASP A 23 -2.32 11.06 3.88
CA ASP A 23 -3.56 11.69 3.45
C ASP A 23 -3.31 13.08 2.85
N ASP A 24 -3.87 13.29 1.67
CA ASP A 24 -3.95 14.62 1.08
C ASP A 24 -4.90 15.48 1.91
N PRO A 25 -4.49 16.66 2.37
CA PRO A 25 -5.36 17.55 3.12
C PRO A 25 -6.65 17.95 2.41
N LEU A 26 -6.63 17.95 1.09
CA LEU A 26 -7.79 18.30 0.26
C LEU A 26 -8.63 17.08 -0.12
N HIS A 27 -8.03 15.89 -0.14
CA HIS A 27 -8.69 14.64 -0.56
C HIS A 27 -8.25 13.47 0.35
N PRO A 28 -8.59 13.50 1.65
CA PRO A 28 -8.22 12.41 2.55
C PRO A 28 -8.91 11.11 2.17
N ILE A 29 -8.26 9.98 2.47
CA ILE A 29 -8.81 8.66 2.21
C ILE A 29 -9.03 7.84 3.48
N SER A 30 -8.28 8.14 4.55
CA SER A 30 -8.37 7.43 5.82
C SER A 30 -9.40 8.04 6.76
N ARG A 31 -9.93 7.23 7.67
CA ARG A 31 -10.79 7.71 8.75
C ARG A 31 -10.11 8.76 9.61
N PHE A 32 -8.82 8.54 9.89
CA PHE A 32 -8.00 9.52 10.61
C PHE A 32 -7.99 10.87 9.90
N GLY A 33 -7.76 10.88 8.59
CA GLY A 33 -7.73 12.11 7.80
C GLY A 33 -9.07 12.85 7.80
N TYR A 34 -10.17 12.14 7.58
CA TYR A 34 -11.52 12.73 7.65
C TYR A 34 -11.83 13.30 9.02
N ASP A 35 -11.53 12.56 10.09
CA ASP A 35 -11.81 13.00 11.46
C ASP A 35 -10.99 14.26 11.84
N ARG A 36 -9.70 14.31 11.44
CA ARG A 36 -8.85 15.47 11.70
C ARG A 36 -9.34 16.73 11.01
N ILE A 37 -9.75 16.63 9.76
CA ILE A 37 -10.30 17.76 9.01
C ILE A 37 -11.65 18.19 9.59
N ALA A 38 -12.51 17.25 9.94
CA ALA A 38 -13.80 17.55 10.56
C ALA A 38 -13.65 18.29 11.91
N GLU A 39 -12.61 17.94 12.70
CA GLU A 39 -12.34 18.53 14.00
C GLU A 39 -11.68 19.90 13.89
N LEU A 40 -10.67 20.04 13.04
CA LEU A 40 -9.77 21.20 12.99
C LEU A 40 -9.99 22.13 11.80
N GLY A 41 -10.67 21.67 10.73
CA GLY A 41 -10.93 22.45 9.53
C GLY A 41 -9.65 23.06 8.95
N ASP A 42 -9.67 24.38 8.72
CA ASP A 42 -8.51 25.12 8.19
C ASP A 42 -7.28 25.16 9.12
N LYS A 43 -7.43 24.73 10.37
CA LYS A 43 -6.33 24.63 11.34
C LYS A 43 -5.69 23.24 11.37
N THR A 44 -6.07 22.34 10.48
CA THR A 44 -5.49 21.00 10.40
C THR A 44 -3.98 21.08 10.14
N PRO A 45 -3.14 20.49 11.02
CA PRO A 45 -1.70 20.54 10.85
C PRO A 45 -1.26 19.80 9.59
N ILE A 46 -0.35 20.37 8.84
CA ILE A 46 0.22 19.83 7.61
C ILE A 46 1.68 19.50 7.85
N ALA A 47 2.10 18.32 7.41
CA ALA A 47 3.49 17.94 7.28
C ALA A 47 3.88 17.87 5.79
N TRP A 48 5.15 18.06 5.50
CA TRP A 48 5.69 17.96 4.14
C TRP A 48 6.49 16.69 4.00
N LEU A 49 6.05 15.84 3.07
CA LEU A 49 6.65 14.55 2.79
C LEU A 49 7.61 14.67 1.60
N HIS A 50 8.89 14.37 1.82
CA HIS A 50 9.88 14.35 0.76
C HIS A 50 9.70 13.13 -0.15
N ARG A 51 10.01 13.26 -1.44
CA ARG A 51 9.85 12.19 -2.43
C ARG A 51 10.60 10.90 -2.09
N ASP A 52 11.74 10.97 -1.39
CA ASP A 52 12.48 9.78 -0.97
C ASP A 52 11.71 8.92 0.04
N GLU A 53 10.81 9.53 0.82
CA GLU A 53 9.93 8.84 1.75
C GLU A 53 8.69 8.24 1.05
N ARG A 54 8.49 8.55 -0.22
CA ARG A 54 7.40 8.05 -1.07
C ARG A 54 7.82 6.84 -1.91
N TYR A 55 8.95 6.25 -1.62
CA TYR A 55 9.48 5.08 -2.31
C TYR A 55 9.68 3.95 -1.30
N THR A 56 9.06 2.81 -1.56
CA THR A 56 9.15 1.62 -0.72
C THR A 56 9.49 0.41 -1.58
N GLU A 57 10.47 -0.38 -1.15
CA GLU A 57 10.85 -1.66 -1.77
C GLU A 57 10.57 -2.81 -0.83
N LYS A 58 10.10 -3.92 -1.38
CA LYS A 58 9.97 -5.20 -0.69
C LYS A 58 10.48 -6.32 -1.58
N LEU A 59 11.37 -7.13 -1.04
CA LEU A 59 11.74 -8.39 -1.67
C LEU A 59 10.64 -9.42 -1.41
N ALA A 60 10.13 -10.03 -2.47
CA ALA A 60 9.22 -11.14 -2.35
C ALA A 60 9.98 -12.38 -1.87
N THR A 61 9.51 -12.97 -0.79
CA THR A 61 10.01 -14.22 -0.23
C THR A 61 8.81 -15.07 0.18
N PRO A 62 8.95 -16.41 0.25
CA PRO A 62 7.82 -17.27 0.61
C PRO A 62 7.22 -17.03 1.98
N ASP A 63 7.96 -16.38 2.89
CA ASP A 63 7.53 -16.04 4.26
C ASP A 63 6.82 -14.69 4.37
N VAL A 64 6.77 -13.89 3.32
CA VAL A 64 6.01 -12.62 3.31
C VAL A 64 4.54 -12.90 3.59
N SER A 65 3.99 -12.20 4.57
CA SER A 65 2.59 -12.35 4.96
C SER A 65 1.69 -11.26 4.38
N ILE A 66 0.38 -11.54 4.35
CA ILE A 66 -0.63 -10.52 4.02
C ILE A 66 -0.60 -9.39 5.04
N ALA A 67 -0.37 -9.70 6.32
CA ALA A 67 -0.26 -8.68 7.36
C ALA A 67 0.88 -7.69 7.11
N ASP A 68 2.02 -8.16 6.60
CA ASP A 68 3.16 -7.29 6.28
C ASP A 68 2.84 -6.33 5.14
N LEU A 69 2.17 -6.81 4.10
CA LEU A 69 1.89 -6.03 2.90
C LEU A 69 0.64 -5.17 3.02
N ILE A 70 -0.43 -5.72 3.57
CA ILE A 70 -1.75 -5.10 3.58
C ILE A 70 -2.11 -4.56 4.95
N GLY A 71 -1.91 -5.37 5.98
CA GLY A 71 -2.19 -5.02 7.36
C GLY A 71 -2.99 -6.08 8.11
N ASP A 72 -3.21 -5.80 9.36
CA ASP A 72 -4.01 -6.64 10.26
C ASP A 72 -4.69 -5.79 11.34
N VAL A 73 -5.65 -6.39 12.02
CA VAL A 73 -6.29 -5.78 13.19
C VAL A 73 -5.30 -5.73 14.35
N ASP A 74 -5.20 -4.59 15.00
CA ASP A 74 -4.45 -4.42 16.25
C ASP A 74 -5.38 -4.67 17.45
N PRO A 75 -5.26 -5.85 18.14
CA PRO A 75 -6.12 -6.17 19.28
C PRO A 75 -5.93 -5.22 20.46
N ILE A 76 -4.71 -4.70 20.65
CA ILE A 76 -4.39 -3.76 21.73
C ILE A 76 -5.11 -2.45 21.49
N LYS A 77 -5.04 -1.96 20.27
CA LYS A 77 -5.71 -0.72 19.85
C LYS A 77 -7.23 -0.86 19.93
N ALA A 78 -7.78 -2.01 19.52
CA ALA A 78 -9.21 -2.30 19.63
C ALA A 78 -9.68 -2.29 21.08
N ALA A 79 -8.94 -2.92 21.99
CA ALA A 79 -9.26 -2.94 23.41
C ALA A 79 -9.15 -1.52 24.03
N ALA A 80 -8.09 -0.79 23.73
CA ALA A 80 -7.87 0.55 24.25
C ALA A 80 -8.96 1.53 23.82
N LEU A 81 -9.39 1.48 22.56
CA LEU A 81 -10.42 2.33 21.98
C LEU A 81 -11.84 1.80 22.20
N LYS A 82 -11.99 0.58 22.70
CA LYS A 82 -13.28 -0.13 22.86
C LYS A 82 -14.08 -0.20 21.55
N LEU A 83 -13.38 -0.47 20.46
CA LEU A 83 -13.96 -0.54 19.12
C LEU A 83 -14.01 -1.99 18.60
N PRO A 84 -14.98 -2.33 17.76
CA PRO A 84 -15.03 -3.63 17.10
C PRO A 84 -13.88 -3.77 16.10
N TYR A 85 -13.49 -5.01 15.79
CA TYR A 85 -12.43 -5.31 14.81
C TYR A 85 -12.75 -4.87 13.38
N SER A 86 -14.01 -4.57 13.10
CA SER A 86 -14.45 -4.02 11.80
C SER A 86 -14.23 -2.51 11.66
N ASP A 87 -13.79 -1.84 12.72
CA ASP A 87 -13.53 -0.39 12.67
C ASP A 87 -12.13 -0.12 12.09
N GLU A 88 -12.06 0.77 11.10
CA GLU A 88 -10.79 1.15 10.44
C GLU A 88 -9.73 1.64 11.44
N ARG A 89 -10.16 2.31 12.51
CA ARG A 89 -9.25 2.90 13.51
C ARG A 89 -8.44 1.87 14.29
N VAL A 90 -8.84 0.60 14.29
CA VAL A 90 -8.11 -0.49 14.96
C VAL A 90 -7.19 -1.26 14.02
N ILE A 91 -7.11 -0.86 12.76
CA ILE A 91 -6.26 -1.50 11.77
C ILE A 91 -4.85 -0.94 11.86
N HIS A 92 -3.87 -1.84 11.86
CA HIS A 92 -2.48 -1.54 11.57
C HIS A 92 -2.25 -1.79 10.09
N PHE A 93 -2.08 -0.72 9.32
CA PHE A 93 -1.86 -0.81 7.88
C PHE A 93 -0.46 -1.34 7.56
N GLY A 94 -0.38 -2.22 6.56
CA GLY A 94 0.87 -2.74 6.04
C GLY A 94 1.57 -1.78 5.07
N LEU A 95 2.60 -2.29 4.40
CA LEU A 95 3.46 -1.48 3.52
C LEU A 95 2.71 -0.88 2.32
N ILE A 96 1.75 -1.61 1.75
CA ILE A 96 1.04 -1.14 0.55
C ILE A 96 0.15 0.07 0.85
N PRO A 97 -0.80 0.02 1.80
CA PRO A 97 -1.58 1.20 2.14
C PRO A 97 -0.73 2.40 2.57
N ARG A 98 0.36 2.15 3.31
CA ARG A 98 1.31 3.20 3.73
C ARG A 98 2.08 3.83 2.58
N SER A 99 2.11 3.18 1.41
CA SER A 99 2.73 3.69 0.18
C SER A 99 1.79 4.57 -0.66
N HIS A 100 0.60 4.88 -0.14
CA HIS A 100 -0.33 5.78 -0.80
C HIS A 100 0.35 7.10 -1.20
N ARG A 101 0.09 7.54 -2.42
CA ARG A 101 0.71 8.70 -3.06
C ARG A 101 2.22 8.52 -3.33
N GLY A 102 2.65 7.27 -3.52
CA GLY A 102 4.05 6.93 -3.73
C GLY A 102 4.26 5.79 -4.70
N ILE A 103 5.48 5.26 -4.68
CA ILE A 103 5.94 4.14 -5.50
C ILE A 103 6.18 2.94 -4.59
N PHE A 104 5.61 1.80 -4.95
CA PHE A 104 5.84 0.53 -4.26
C PHE A 104 6.44 -0.49 -5.21
N VAL A 105 7.63 -0.97 -4.87
CA VAL A 105 8.39 -1.94 -5.66
C VAL A 105 8.37 -3.29 -5.00
N ILE A 106 7.97 -4.32 -5.73
CA ILE A 106 8.12 -5.72 -5.32
C ILE A 106 9.18 -6.37 -6.20
N ASN A 107 10.29 -6.70 -5.59
CA ASN A 107 11.36 -7.41 -6.26
C ASN A 107 11.13 -8.91 -6.20
N GLU A 108 11.44 -9.62 -7.30
CA GLU A 108 11.29 -11.07 -7.44
C GLU A 108 9.83 -11.53 -7.23
N LEU A 109 8.89 -10.87 -7.90
CA LEU A 109 7.45 -11.13 -7.76
C LEU A 109 7.06 -12.63 -7.85
N PRO A 110 7.67 -13.48 -8.70
CA PRO A 110 7.34 -14.91 -8.77
C PRO A 110 7.54 -15.68 -7.45
N ASP A 111 8.40 -15.20 -6.54
CA ASP A 111 8.63 -15.83 -5.23
C ASP A 111 7.50 -15.56 -4.23
N LEU A 112 6.60 -14.63 -4.55
CA LEU A 112 5.47 -14.31 -3.71
C LEU A 112 4.38 -15.39 -3.80
N GLN A 113 3.84 -15.81 -2.67
CA GLN A 113 2.77 -16.81 -2.65
C GLN A 113 1.59 -16.40 -3.52
N ALA A 114 1.01 -17.34 -4.25
CA ALA A 114 -0.10 -17.08 -5.19
C ALA A 114 -1.29 -16.37 -4.53
N ARG A 115 -1.65 -16.72 -3.29
CA ARG A 115 -2.73 -16.06 -2.54
C ARG A 115 -2.48 -14.56 -2.30
N ILE A 116 -1.21 -14.19 -2.13
CA ILE A 116 -0.81 -12.78 -1.92
C ILE A 116 -0.83 -12.05 -3.26
N GLN A 117 -0.41 -12.69 -4.34
CA GLN A 117 -0.52 -12.13 -5.69
C GLN A 117 -2.00 -11.85 -6.06
N VAL A 118 -2.92 -12.72 -5.67
CA VAL A 118 -4.37 -12.48 -5.85
C VAL A 118 -4.85 -11.28 -5.05
N ALA A 119 -4.37 -11.12 -3.82
CA ALA A 119 -4.70 -9.94 -3.00
C ALA A 119 -4.18 -8.64 -3.65
N LEU A 120 -2.97 -8.66 -4.23
CA LEU A 120 -2.42 -7.54 -5.01
C LEU A 120 -3.30 -7.22 -6.22
N PHE A 121 -3.74 -8.22 -6.95
CA PHE A 121 -4.64 -8.05 -8.09
C PHE A 121 -5.92 -7.32 -7.69
N ASN A 122 -6.54 -7.71 -6.58
CA ASN A 122 -7.75 -7.07 -6.07
C ASN A 122 -7.52 -5.60 -5.73
N ILE A 123 -6.37 -5.27 -5.13
CA ILE A 123 -6.00 -3.89 -4.82
C ILE A 123 -5.82 -3.08 -6.12
N LEU A 124 -5.12 -3.64 -7.09
CA LEU A 124 -4.88 -2.98 -8.38
C LEU A 124 -6.17 -2.74 -9.17
N GLN A 125 -7.13 -3.65 -9.08
CA GLN A 125 -8.36 -3.60 -9.86
C GLN A 125 -9.45 -2.78 -9.19
N GLU A 126 -9.69 -2.99 -7.90
CA GLU A 126 -10.88 -2.51 -7.21
C GLU A 126 -10.57 -1.49 -6.10
N GLY A 127 -9.30 -1.39 -5.68
CA GLY A 127 -8.90 -0.58 -4.53
C GLY A 127 -9.40 -1.16 -3.21
N ASP A 128 -9.89 -2.41 -3.22
CA ASP A 128 -10.40 -3.07 -2.03
C ASP A 128 -9.28 -3.77 -1.27
N ILE A 129 -9.23 -3.52 0.02
CA ILE A 129 -8.35 -4.22 0.96
C ILE A 129 -9.21 -5.13 1.82
N GLN A 130 -8.86 -6.42 1.89
CA GLN A 130 -9.48 -7.35 2.83
C GLN A 130 -8.56 -7.61 4.02
N ILE A 131 -9.07 -7.32 5.21
CA ILE A 131 -8.39 -7.59 6.47
C ILE A 131 -9.33 -8.42 7.33
N ARG A 132 -8.93 -9.66 7.65
CA ARG A 132 -9.72 -10.62 8.43
C ARG A 132 -11.19 -10.76 7.97
N GLY A 133 -11.40 -10.75 6.64
CA GLY A 133 -12.74 -10.85 6.06
C GLY A 133 -13.51 -9.54 5.97
N PHE A 134 -13.01 -8.46 6.54
CA PHE A 134 -13.60 -7.13 6.36
C PHE A 134 -13.07 -6.48 5.08
N LYS A 135 -14.00 -6.02 4.25
CA LYS A 135 -13.65 -5.20 3.09
C LYS A 135 -13.53 -3.75 3.49
N LEU A 136 -12.37 -3.17 3.22
CA LEU A 136 -12.10 -1.76 3.38
C LEU A 136 -11.79 -1.16 2.01
N ARG A 137 -12.64 -0.25 1.56
CA ARG A 137 -12.41 0.44 0.29
C ARG A 137 -11.59 1.71 0.53
N LEU A 138 -10.35 1.67 0.08
CA LEU A 138 -9.44 2.81 0.10
C LEU A 138 -9.04 3.16 -1.33
N PRO A 139 -9.30 4.38 -1.81
CA PRO A 139 -8.89 4.82 -3.14
C PRO A 139 -7.37 5.10 -3.18
N LEU A 140 -6.58 4.04 -3.05
CA LEU A 140 -5.12 4.13 -3.05
C LEU A 140 -4.59 4.60 -4.40
N GLN A 141 -3.65 5.53 -4.37
CA GLN A 141 -2.91 6.03 -5.53
C GLN A 141 -1.45 5.59 -5.38
N ILE A 142 -1.11 4.45 -5.97
CA ILE A 142 0.21 3.85 -5.86
C ILE A 142 0.69 3.47 -7.25
N GLN A 143 1.93 3.87 -7.57
CA GLN A 143 2.63 3.32 -8.73
C GLN A 143 3.31 2.03 -8.30
N PHE A 144 2.80 0.89 -8.79
CA PHE A 144 3.42 -0.40 -8.57
C PHE A 144 4.50 -0.68 -9.62
N VAL A 145 5.61 -1.21 -9.15
CA VAL A 145 6.70 -1.70 -9.99
C VAL A 145 7.07 -3.12 -9.54
N PHE A 146 7.13 -4.04 -10.47
CA PHE A 146 7.50 -5.43 -10.20
C PHE A 146 8.77 -5.76 -10.94
N THR A 147 9.66 -6.51 -10.29
CA THR A 147 10.82 -7.10 -10.95
C THR A 147 10.72 -8.62 -10.93
N ALA A 148 11.28 -9.25 -11.96
CA ALA A 148 11.37 -10.69 -12.07
C ALA A 148 12.51 -11.05 -13.02
N ASN A 149 13.20 -12.16 -12.74
CA ASN A 149 14.16 -12.75 -13.68
C ASN A 149 13.45 -13.67 -14.64
N PRO A 150 13.67 -13.57 -15.96
CA PRO A 150 13.09 -14.51 -16.95
C PRO A 150 13.40 -15.98 -16.67
N GLU A 151 14.58 -16.27 -16.13
CA GLU A 151 15.02 -17.63 -15.80
C GLU A 151 14.31 -18.22 -14.58
N ASP A 152 13.79 -17.39 -13.70
CA ASP A 152 13.11 -17.82 -12.47
C ASP A 152 11.66 -18.26 -12.69
N TYR A 153 11.06 -17.91 -13.84
CA TYR A 153 9.70 -18.34 -14.19
C TYR A 153 9.53 -19.86 -14.31
N THR A 154 10.63 -20.58 -14.49
CA THR A 154 10.60 -22.05 -14.68
C THR A 154 10.92 -22.82 -13.40
N ASN A 155 11.58 -22.22 -12.41
CA ASN A 155 12.15 -22.95 -11.27
C ASN A 155 11.65 -22.52 -9.89
N ARG A 156 11.10 -21.32 -9.70
CA ARG A 156 10.78 -20.78 -8.37
C ARG A 156 9.32 -20.38 -8.16
N GLY A 157 8.55 -20.33 -9.19
CA GLY A 157 7.17 -19.91 -9.12
C GLY A 157 6.73 -19.15 -10.36
N SER A 158 5.47 -18.79 -10.42
CA SER A 158 4.89 -18.05 -11.53
C SER A 158 4.06 -16.88 -11.04
N ILE A 159 3.93 -15.87 -11.88
CA ILE A 159 2.96 -14.80 -11.67
C ILE A 159 1.58 -15.35 -12.04
N VAL A 160 0.60 -15.20 -11.14
CA VAL A 160 -0.78 -15.62 -11.43
C VAL A 160 -1.33 -14.83 -12.61
N THR A 161 -2.03 -15.49 -13.51
CA THR A 161 -2.51 -14.90 -14.78
C THR A 161 -3.32 -13.60 -14.56
N PRO A 162 -4.28 -13.52 -13.62
CA PRO A 162 -5.03 -12.28 -13.40
C PRO A 162 -4.13 -11.09 -13.06
N LEU A 163 -3.09 -11.29 -12.24
CA LEU A 163 -2.15 -10.23 -11.90
C LEU A 163 -1.29 -9.84 -13.10
N LYS A 164 -0.82 -10.81 -13.87
CA LYS A 164 -0.02 -10.58 -15.08
C LYS A 164 -0.77 -9.74 -16.11
N ASP A 165 -2.06 -9.98 -16.27
CA ASP A 165 -2.92 -9.24 -17.21
C ASP A 165 -3.16 -7.78 -16.79
N ARG A 166 -2.85 -7.43 -15.54
CA ARG A 166 -2.97 -6.07 -14.99
C ARG A 166 -1.68 -5.28 -15.01
N ILE A 167 -0.59 -5.88 -15.44
CA ILE A 167 0.69 -5.18 -15.62
C ILE A 167 0.64 -4.45 -16.97
N ASP A 168 0.51 -3.13 -16.92
CA ASP A 168 0.29 -2.30 -18.11
C ASP A 168 1.51 -2.23 -19.03
N SER A 169 2.71 -2.27 -18.45
CA SER A 169 3.97 -2.13 -19.20
C SER A 169 5.02 -3.12 -18.74
N GLN A 170 5.72 -3.72 -19.70
CA GLN A 170 6.84 -4.62 -19.44
C GLN A 170 8.10 -4.07 -20.09
N ILE A 171 9.19 -4.02 -19.32
CA ILE A 171 10.50 -3.57 -19.78
C ILE A 171 11.47 -4.74 -19.62
N ILE A 172 12.11 -5.12 -20.70
CA ILE A 172 13.19 -6.12 -20.70
C ILE A 172 14.51 -5.36 -20.59
N THR A 173 15.33 -5.69 -19.60
CA THR A 173 16.63 -5.07 -19.33
C THR A 173 17.77 -6.04 -19.51
#